data_647fa7cdee652c0041f19f69b6baace6
#
_entry.id   647fa7cdee652c0041f19f69b6baace6
#
_cell.length_a   1.000
_cell.length_b   1.000
_cell.length_c   1.000
_cell.angle_alpha   90.00
_cell.angle_beta   90.00
_cell.angle_gamma   90.00
#
_symmetry.space_group_name_H-M   'P 1'
#
loop_
_entity.id
_entity.type
_entity.pdbx_description
1 polymer ?
#
loop_
_entity_poly.entity_id
_entity_poly.type
_entity_poly.pdbx_seq_one_letter_code
_entity_poly.pdbx_strand_id
1 'polypeptide(L)'
;MLMTSRFKRMSWLTSVTWVGVLGLTGCTTHSTKALLAINALHTGDATVALAWSGEMKQSRSDQQLGCIESGRIKMLTGDFAGSRAEFAAVLDRMITATESGPVVQFGAVGATVVAATVADDTVRAYEPSPYELIQTLHYQTLNYLFAGDREGAGVEARRTVFAQDQIAQRYAKDVEKAQQEADASHEKAMGAVTNKFAAMAPVLERTRSSYENGLAWYFCGLMFEAQGDAANATLSYRKAWELVPQNPTVMRDFFRLLRTQDTQTFESLVAQHHIDAATLVRAKTEIVVLYEEGLISRRLTVKIPIPIGLTLVAVDFPYYDDPVYMPAPLEITAEGAALGTTAPAVYLQSLAYRDLRDKIPGVVIRNVTRAATRVAAQQGANHAGNNYVKYGVMLANAASSLMTTSDTRAWYLLPMVTHLYRGPVEPGQHTLRFRNTATGAILEVPVTVAAGETRLIWLADPGGFRCVATAPLSGSGEPPVYQRLLSQP
;
A
#
# COMPACT_ATOMS: atom_id res chain seq x y z
N MET A 1 -89.21 2.93 15.17
CA MET A 1 -88.85 4.31 15.50
C MET A 1 -87.33 4.37 15.58
N LEU A 2 -86.69 5.13 14.71
CA LEU A 2 -85.31 5.53 14.61
C LEU A 2 -84.23 4.50 14.21
N MET A 3 -83.91 4.65 12.93
CA MET A 3 -82.67 4.28 12.22
C MET A 3 -81.42 4.82 12.88
N THR A 4 -80.33 4.03 12.83
CA THR A 4 -78.99 4.58 12.73
C THR A 4 -78.19 3.71 11.79
N SER A 5 -77.87 4.29 10.63
CA SER A 5 -76.89 3.78 9.63
C SER A 5 -75.52 3.84 10.17
N ARG A 6 -74.71 2.76 10.03
CA ARG A 6 -73.28 2.74 10.24
C ARG A 6 -72.53 2.74 8.91
N PHE A 7 -71.81 3.81 8.68
CA PHE A 7 -70.81 3.98 7.66
C PHE A 7 -69.68 3.04 7.91
N LYS A 8 -69.38 2.13 6.99
CA LYS A 8 -68.08 1.50 6.82
C LYS A 8 -67.23 2.40 5.92
N ARG A 9 -66.27 3.09 6.48
CA ARG A 9 -65.21 3.76 5.72
C ARG A 9 -63.86 3.12 6.08
N MET A 10 -63.35 2.43 5.13
CA MET A 10 -62.07 2.59 4.49
C MET A 10 -60.84 2.62 5.41
N SER A 11 -60.25 1.42 5.59
CA SER A 11 -58.87 1.20 6.11
C SER A 11 -57.95 0.71 4.99
N TRP A 12 -57.74 1.56 3.98
CA TRP A 12 -56.83 1.22 2.85
C TRP A 12 -55.74 2.26 2.63
N LEU A 13 -55.38 3.07 3.62
CA LEU A 13 -54.40 4.17 3.46
C LEU A 13 -53.22 4.13 4.41
N THR A 14 -52.95 3.00 5.10
CA THR A 14 -51.83 2.92 6.04
C THR A 14 -50.72 1.90 5.65
N SER A 15 -50.83 1.28 4.47
CA SER A 15 -49.84 0.25 4.05
C SER A 15 -48.83 0.72 3.00
N VAL A 16 -48.86 1.99 2.57
CA VAL A 16 -47.93 2.48 1.50
C VAL A 16 -46.77 3.33 2.03
N THR A 17 -46.79 3.73 3.30
CA THR A 17 -45.81 4.66 3.86
C THR A 17 -44.59 3.99 4.51
N TRP A 18 -44.49 2.67 4.52
CA TRP A 18 -43.34 1.97 5.12
C TRP A 18 -42.31 1.39 4.14
N VAL A 19 -42.52 1.53 2.82
CA VAL A 19 -41.54 1.08 1.81
C VAL A 19 -40.56 2.19 1.42
N GLY A 20 -40.78 3.43 1.83
CA GLY A 20 -39.99 4.59 1.40
C GLY A 20 -38.77 4.95 2.27
N VAL A 21 -38.53 4.29 3.43
CA VAL A 21 -37.47 4.70 4.37
C VAL A 21 -36.30 3.69 4.44
N LEU A 22 -36.40 2.54 3.81
CA LEU A 22 -35.34 1.52 3.78
C LEU A 22 -34.36 1.68 2.61
N GLY A 23 -34.41 2.77 1.86
CA GLY A 23 -33.61 2.99 0.63
C GLY A 23 -32.47 4.01 0.72
N LEU A 24 -32.13 4.55 1.89
CA LEU A 24 -31.05 5.57 2.03
C LEU A 24 -29.93 5.13 2.97
N THR A 25 -29.67 3.85 3.15
CA THR A 25 -28.33 3.43 3.52
C THR A 25 -27.48 3.54 2.25
N GLY A 26 -26.98 4.75 1.96
CA GLY A 26 -25.99 4.96 0.92
C GLY A 26 -24.90 3.93 1.15
N CYS A 27 -24.58 3.13 0.13
CA CYS A 27 -23.44 2.20 0.17
C CYS A 27 -22.21 3.01 0.54
N THR A 28 -21.80 2.95 1.80
CA THR A 28 -20.55 3.58 2.25
C THR A 28 -19.44 2.86 1.52
N THR A 29 -18.67 3.60 0.70
CA THR A 29 -17.55 3.03 -0.03
C THR A 29 -16.51 2.48 0.95
N HIS A 30 -15.69 1.53 0.50
CA HIS A 30 -14.59 0.99 1.31
C HIS A 30 -13.71 2.13 1.87
N SER A 31 -13.38 3.14 1.05
CA SER A 31 -12.60 4.31 1.46
C SER A 31 -13.26 5.15 2.57
N THR A 32 -14.58 5.20 2.64
CA THR A 32 -15.31 5.91 3.71
C THR A 32 -15.24 5.13 5.03
N LYS A 33 -15.40 3.81 4.99
CA LYS A 33 -15.26 2.95 6.17
C LYS A 33 -13.82 2.98 6.72
N ALA A 34 -12.82 2.96 5.84
CA ALA A 34 -11.41 3.09 6.21
C ALA A 34 -11.12 4.40 6.96
N LEU A 35 -11.73 5.52 6.54
CA LEU A 35 -11.57 6.80 7.23
C LEU A 35 -12.03 6.75 8.68
N LEU A 36 -13.15 6.08 8.97
CA LEU A 36 -13.64 5.92 10.34
C LEU A 36 -12.64 5.12 11.20
N ALA A 37 -12.08 4.05 10.64
CA ALA A 37 -11.07 3.24 11.30
C ALA A 37 -9.77 4.03 11.56
N ILE A 38 -9.31 4.80 10.59
CA ILE A 38 -8.14 5.69 10.70
C ILE A 38 -8.36 6.74 11.79
N ASN A 39 -9.52 7.41 11.79
CA ASN A 39 -9.85 8.42 12.80
C ASN A 39 -9.91 7.81 14.22
N ALA A 40 -10.44 6.60 14.37
CA ALA A 40 -10.44 5.91 15.65
C ALA A 40 -9.00 5.58 16.12
N LEU A 41 -8.13 5.14 15.21
CA LEU A 41 -6.70 4.94 15.53
C LEU A 41 -6.04 6.24 15.97
N HIS A 42 -6.33 7.37 15.32
CA HIS A 42 -5.78 8.69 15.67
C HIS A 42 -6.19 9.13 17.09
N THR A 43 -7.37 8.75 17.55
CA THR A 43 -7.84 9.01 18.92
C THR A 43 -7.43 7.95 19.93
N GLY A 44 -6.65 6.96 19.52
CA GLY A 44 -6.14 5.89 20.40
C GLY A 44 -7.00 4.63 20.46
N ASP A 45 -8.17 4.61 19.81
CA ASP A 45 -9.09 3.47 19.81
C ASP A 45 -8.78 2.49 18.67
N ALA A 46 -7.93 1.51 18.96
CA ALA A 46 -7.64 0.43 18.01
C ALA A 46 -8.79 -0.57 17.87
N THR A 47 -9.77 -0.58 18.78
CA THR A 47 -10.86 -1.56 18.79
C THR A 47 -11.76 -1.39 17.57
N VAL A 48 -12.10 -0.14 17.22
CA VAL A 48 -12.91 0.18 16.04
C VAL A 48 -12.18 -0.21 14.76
N ALA A 49 -10.88 0.06 14.68
CA ALA A 49 -10.08 -0.31 13.50
C ALA A 49 -9.93 -1.83 13.35
N LEU A 50 -9.75 -2.56 14.47
CA LEU A 50 -9.71 -4.03 14.46
C LEU A 50 -11.07 -4.64 14.11
N ALA A 51 -12.18 -4.04 14.57
CA ALA A 51 -13.53 -4.48 14.18
C ALA A 51 -13.76 -4.32 12.67
N TRP A 52 -13.39 -3.16 12.11
CA TRP A 52 -13.47 -2.90 10.67
C TRP A 52 -12.66 -3.92 9.85
N SER A 53 -11.40 -4.16 10.20
CA SER A 53 -10.58 -5.17 9.50
C SER A 53 -11.12 -6.59 9.73
N GLY A 54 -11.73 -6.86 10.89
CA GLY A 54 -12.39 -8.12 11.22
C GLY A 54 -13.62 -8.40 10.35
N GLU A 55 -14.44 -7.38 10.06
CA GLU A 55 -15.57 -7.52 9.11
C GLU A 55 -15.07 -7.89 7.70
N MET A 56 -14.00 -7.25 7.23
CA MET A 56 -13.41 -7.59 5.93
C MET A 56 -12.90 -9.03 5.88
N LYS A 57 -12.30 -9.53 6.95
CA LYS A 57 -11.83 -10.94 7.01
C LYS A 57 -12.95 -11.96 6.90
N GLN A 58 -14.19 -11.60 7.24
CA GLN A 58 -15.37 -12.45 7.09
C GLN A 58 -15.94 -12.41 5.66
N SER A 59 -15.62 -11.38 4.89
CA SER A 59 -16.01 -11.25 3.49
C SER A 59 -15.09 -12.05 2.58
N ARG A 60 -15.67 -12.90 1.71
CA ARG A 60 -14.87 -13.66 0.74
C ARG A 60 -14.11 -12.75 -0.23
N SER A 61 -14.68 -11.60 -0.57
CA SER A 61 -14.06 -10.62 -1.49
C SER A 61 -12.95 -9.82 -0.84
N ASP A 62 -12.98 -9.58 0.48
CA ASP A 62 -12.09 -8.64 1.14
C ASP A 62 -11.14 -9.29 2.15
N GLN A 63 -11.16 -10.62 2.25
CA GLN A 63 -10.45 -11.36 3.27
C GLN A 63 -8.95 -11.03 3.34
N GLN A 64 -8.27 -10.99 2.18
CA GLN A 64 -6.83 -10.69 2.16
C GLN A 64 -6.55 -9.24 2.58
N LEU A 65 -7.38 -8.29 2.12
CA LEU A 65 -7.28 -6.89 2.54
C LEU A 65 -7.51 -6.76 4.05
N GLY A 66 -8.52 -7.45 4.60
CA GLY A 66 -8.77 -7.48 6.03
C GLY A 66 -7.59 -8.02 6.84
N CYS A 67 -6.88 -9.02 6.32
CA CYS A 67 -5.67 -9.56 6.97
C CYS A 67 -4.51 -8.55 6.95
N ILE A 68 -4.21 -7.90 5.81
CA ILE A 68 -3.11 -6.93 5.75
C ILE A 68 -3.40 -5.66 6.58
N GLU A 69 -4.64 -5.17 6.60
CA GLU A 69 -5.05 -4.06 7.47
C GLU A 69 -4.98 -4.46 8.95
N SER A 70 -5.51 -5.63 9.32
CA SER A 70 -5.43 -6.15 10.69
C SER A 70 -3.99 -6.34 11.16
N GLY A 71 -3.13 -6.89 10.29
CA GLY A 71 -1.70 -7.03 10.55
C GLY A 71 -1.04 -5.68 10.83
N ARG A 72 -1.36 -4.67 10.03
CA ARG A 72 -0.82 -3.32 10.23
C ARG A 72 -1.32 -2.65 11.51
N ILE A 73 -2.62 -2.75 11.83
CA ILE A 73 -3.18 -2.24 13.08
C ILE A 73 -2.47 -2.86 14.27
N LYS A 74 -2.30 -4.17 14.28
CA LYS A 74 -1.60 -4.90 15.35
C LYS A 74 -0.15 -4.46 15.48
N MET A 75 0.56 -4.26 14.37
CA MET A 75 1.92 -3.72 14.38
C MET A 75 1.97 -2.32 15.00
N LEU A 76 1.05 -1.42 14.60
CA LEU A 76 0.93 -0.06 15.15
C LEU A 76 0.48 -0.03 16.61
N THR A 77 0.04 -1.15 17.18
CA THR A 77 -0.34 -1.29 18.60
C THR A 77 0.63 -2.16 19.41
N GLY A 78 1.73 -2.62 18.79
CA GLY A 78 2.77 -3.41 19.45
C GLY A 78 2.48 -4.91 19.55
N ASP A 79 1.37 -5.39 19.00
CA ASP A 79 1.07 -6.83 18.88
C ASP A 79 1.78 -7.41 17.64
N PHE A 80 3.12 -7.50 17.72
CA PHE A 80 3.93 -8.02 16.61
C PHE A 80 3.68 -9.50 16.33
N ALA A 81 3.34 -10.29 17.34
CA ALA A 81 3.00 -11.70 17.17
C ALA A 81 1.67 -11.87 16.43
N GLY A 82 0.65 -11.14 16.81
CA GLY A 82 -0.63 -11.12 16.12
C GLY A 82 -0.53 -10.53 14.70
N SER A 83 0.29 -9.49 14.50
CA SER A 83 0.61 -8.94 13.18
C SER A 83 1.26 -9.98 12.28
N ARG A 84 2.24 -10.73 12.79
CA ARG A 84 2.92 -11.80 12.09
C ARG A 84 1.95 -12.88 11.60
N ALA A 85 0.99 -13.28 12.43
CA ALA A 85 -0.01 -14.27 12.06
C ALA A 85 -0.93 -13.79 10.93
N GLU A 86 -1.36 -12.53 10.95
CA GLU A 86 -2.19 -11.94 9.89
C GLU A 86 -1.44 -11.87 8.56
N PHE A 87 -0.19 -11.41 8.56
CA PHE A 87 0.62 -11.33 7.35
C PHE A 87 0.97 -12.72 6.81
N ALA A 88 1.28 -13.69 7.66
CA ALA A 88 1.52 -15.07 7.23
C ALA A 88 0.33 -15.65 6.46
N ALA A 89 -0.90 -15.41 6.92
CA ALA A 89 -2.11 -15.88 6.24
C ALA A 89 -2.25 -15.34 4.80
N VAL A 90 -1.73 -14.14 4.52
CA VAL A 90 -1.70 -13.55 3.18
C VAL A 90 -0.53 -14.12 2.38
N LEU A 91 0.66 -14.15 2.97
CA LEU A 91 1.89 -14.61 2.30
C LEU A 91 1.81 -16.07 1.88
N ASP A 92 1.16 -16.93 2.67
CA ASP A 92 0.98 -18.36 2.35
C ASP A 92 0.03 -18.57 1.16
N ARG A 93 -0.85 -17.62 0.87
CA ARG A 93 -1.68 -17.64 -0.34
C ARG A 93 -0.97 -17.05 -1.56
N MET A 94 -0.19 -15.99 -1.33
CA MET A 94 0.48 -15.25 -2.39
C MET A 94 1.78 -15.91 -2.86
N ILE A 95 2.43 -16.70 -2.01
CA ILE A 95 3.68 -17.40 -2.31
C ILE A 95 3.45 -18.90 -2.10
N THR A 96 3.06 -19.58 -3.19
CA THR A 96 2.75 -21.01 -3.15
C THR A 96 3.95 -21.85 -3.53
N ALA A 97 4.19 -22.93 -2.81
CA ALA A 97 5.19 -23.93 -3.17
C ALA A 97 4.69 -24.78 -4.35
N THR A 98 5.53 -24.99 -5.34
CA THR A 98 5.28 -25.90 -6.47
C THR A 98 6.45 -26.88 -6.61
N GLU A 99 6.30 -27.94 -7.43
CA GLU A 99 7.40 -28.88 -7.73
C GLU A 99 8.62 -28.19 -8.36
N SER A 100 8.42 -27.08 -9.08
CA SER A 100 9.47 -26.27 -9.71
C SER A 100 10.01 -25.16 -8.79
N GLY A 101 9.59 -25.11 -7.54
CA GLY A 101 9.93 -24.06 -6.58
C GLY A 101 8.75 -23.15 -6.21
N PRO A 102 8.96 -22.17 -5.32
CA PRO A 102 7.90 -21.25 -4.93
C PRO A 102 7.50 -20.36 -6.11
N VAL A 103 6.21 -20.01 -6.19
CA VAL A 103 5.64 -19.11 -7.20
C VAL A 103 4.87 -18.01 -6.50
N VAL A 104 5.20 -16.76 -6.88
CA VAL A 104 4.49 -15.57 -6.39
C VAL A 104 3.21 -15.37 -7.19
N GLN A 105 2.08 -15.25 -6.49
CA GLN A 105 0.80 -14.85 -7.04
C GLN A 105 0.59 -13.35 -6.80
N PHE A 106 0.07 -12.65 -7.78
CA PHE A 106 -0.30 -11.23 -7.65
C PHE A 106 -1.52 -10.90 -8.49
N GLY A 107 -2.23 -9.82 -8.12
CA GLY A 107 -3.47 -9.42 -8.76
C GLY A 107 -3.32 -9.19 -10.28
N ALA A 108 -4.31 -9.65 -11.02
CA ALA A 108 -4.31 -9.58 -12.47
C ALA A 108 -4.26 -8.12 -12.97
N VAL A 109 -3.33 -7.83 -13.87
CA VAL A 109 -3.18 -6.52 -14.52
C VAL A 109 -4.07 -6.43 -15.76
N GLY A 110 -4.20 -7.54 -16.49
CA GLY A 110 -4.86 -7.59 -17.80
C GLY A 110 -6.34 -7.97 -17.77
N ALA A 111 -6.92 -7.89 -18.96
CA ALA A 111 -8.33 -8.15 -19.21
C ALA A 111 -8.68 -9.64 -19.35
N THR A 112 -7.94 -10.57 -18.81
CA THR A 112 -8.25 -12.03 -18.89
C THR A 112 -9.67 -12.36 -18.38
N VAL A 113 -10.66 -11.57 -18.82
CA VAL A 113 -11.94 -11.52 -18.15
C VAL A 113 -13.08 -11.28 -19.13
N VAL A 114 -13.19 -12.11 -20.12
CA VAL A 114 -14.47 -12.21 -20.85
C VAL A 114 -15.57 -12.76 -19.93
N ALA A 115 -15.23 -13.54 -18.90
CA ALA A 115 -16.20 -14.14 -17.99
C ALA A 115 -16.66 -13.22 -16.82
N ALA A 116 -15.93 -12.14 -16.49
CA ALA A 116 -16.28 -11.22 -15.39
C ALA A 116 -16.92 -9.91 -15.85
N THR A 117 -17.42 -9.84 -17.09
CA THR A 117 -17.98 -8.62 -17.68
C THR A 117 -19.31 -8.18 -17.09
N VAL A 118 -19.99 -9.02 -16.33
CA VAL A 118 -21.33 -8.72 -15.78
C VAL A 118 -21.28 -8.32 -14.30
N ALA A 119 -20.32 -8.82 -13.53
CA ALA A 119 -20.22 -8.55 -12.10
C ALA A 119 -19.42 -7.26 -11.80
N ASP A 120 -19.76 -6.59 -10.71
CA ASP A 120 -19.02 -5.44 -10.18
C ASP A 120 -17.59 -5.86 -9.79
N ASP A 121 -16.61 -4.96 -9.95
CA ASP A 121 -15.23 -5.22 -9.56
C ASP A 121 -15.08 -5.49 -8.04
N THR A 122 -15.97 -4.95 -7.21
CA THR A 122 -16.01 -5.17 -5.76
C THR A 122 -16.40 -6.60 -5.36
N VAL A 123 -17.06 -7.36 -6.25
CA VAL A 123 -17.40 -8.77 -6.02
C VAL A 123 -16.20 -9.72 -6.19
N ARG A 124 -15.18 -9.28 -6.90
CA ARG A 124 -13.95 -10.03 -7.09
C ARG A 124 -13.16 -10.09 -5.78
N ALA A 125 -12.51 -11.22 -5.53
CA ALA A 125 -11.58 -11.32 -4.41
C ALA A 125 -10.49 -10.24 -4.55
N TYR A 126 -10.21 -9.53 -3.45
CA TYR A 126 -9.08 -8.63 -3.39
C TYR A 126 -7.78 -9.46 -3.39
N GLU A 127 -6.91 -9.14 -4.30
CA GLU A 127 -5.57 -9.69 -4.37
C GLU A 127 -4.58 -8.55 -4.14
N PRO A 128 -3.71 -8.63 -3.12
CA PRO A 128 -2.70 -7.62 -2.87
C PRO A 128 -1.87 -7.32 -4.11
N SER A 129 -1.66 -6.05 -4.39
CA SER A 129 -0.77 -5.60 -5.46
C SER A 129 0.68 -6.00 -5.17
N PRO A 130 1.55 -6.09 -6.18
CA PRO A 130 2.95 -6.41 -5.96
C PRO A 130 3.65 -5.56 -4.90
N TYR A 131 3.41 -4.23 -4.88
CA TYR A 131 4.01 -3.37 -3.85
C TYR A 131 3.46 -3.66 -2.44
N GLU A 132 2.18 -4.04 -2.31
CA GLU A 132 1.58 -4.43 -1.03
C GLU A 132 2.15 -5.76 -0.53
N LEU A 133 2.37 -6.71 -1.44
CA LEU A 133 3.02 -7.99 -1.11
C LEU A 133 4.46 -7.78 -0.61
N ILE A 134 5.26 -6.98 -1.32
CA ILE A 134 6.63 -6.66 -0.89
C ILE A 134 6.63 -5.92 0.45
N GLN A 135 5.71 -4.99 0.66
CA GLN A 135 5.61 -4.28 1.93
C GLN A 135 5.14 -5.23 3.08
N THR A 136 4.28 -6.20 2.79
CA THR A 136 3.89 -7.24 3.75
C THR A 136 5.10 -8.07 4.18
N LEU A 137 5.97 -8.49 3.25
CA LEU A 137 7.21 -9.21 3.54
C LEU A 137 8.20 -8.35 4.35
N HIS A 138 8.32 -7.06 4.03
CA HIS A 138 9.14 -6.13 4.80
C HIS A 138 8.64 -6.00 6.25
N TYR A 139 7.33 -5.82 6.44
CA TYR A 139 6.74 -5.78 7.79
C TYR A 139 6.86 -7.12 8.52
N GLN A 140 6.78 -8.23 7.81
CA GLN A 140 7.01 -9.55 8.40
C GLN A 140 8.44 -9.67 8.94
N THR A 141 9.43 -9.18 8.19
CA THR A 141 10.84 -9.12 8.66
C THR A 141 10.96 -8.27 9.93
N LEU A 142 10.31 -7.10 9.98
CA LEU A 142 10.29 -6.24 11.17
C LEU A 142 9.59 -6.91 12.36
N ASN A 143 8.48 -7.61 12.14
CA ASN A 143 7.77 -8.35 13.19
C ASN A 143 8.65 -9.43 13.83
N TYR A 144 9.46 -10.15 13.04
CA TYR A 144 10.42 -11.12 13.58
C TYR A 144 11.49 -10.44 14.42
N LEU A 145 12.03 -9.30 13.97
CA LEU A 145 13.03 -8.53 14.73
C LEU A 145 12.46 -8.02 16.06
N PHE A 146 11.25 -7.46 16.04
CA PHE A 146 10.59 -6.95 17.26
C PHE A 146 10.11 -8.08 18.20
N ALA A 147 10.03 -9.31 17.71
CA ALA A 147 9.86 -10.51 18.53
C ALA A 147 11.20 -11.07 19.05
N GLY A 148 12.35 -10.48 18.70
CA GLY A 148 13.68 -10.94 19.07
C GLY A 148 14.22 -12.10 18.21
N ASP A 149 13.52 -12.47 17.15
CA ASP A 149 13.85 -13.58 16.25
C ASP A 149 14.61 -13.08 15.01
N ARG A 150 15.92 -12.90 15.13
CA ARG A 150 16.79 -12.45 14.03
C ARG A 150 16.96 -13.50 12.95
N GLU A 151 16.87 -14.79 13.28
CA GLU A 151 16.97 -15.87 12.31
C GLU A 151 15.74 -15.89 11.40
N GLY A 152 14.54 -15.85 11.98
CA GLY A 152 13.29 -15.72 11.25
C GLY A 152 13.24 -14.46 10.38
N ALA A 153 13.75 -13.32 10.87
CA ALA A 153 13.88 -12.11 10.06
C ALA A 153 14.78 -12.31 8.83
N GLY A 154 15.88 -13.06 8.97
CA GLY A 154 16.75 -13.41 7.85
C GLY A 154 16.09 -14.35 6.83
N VAL A 155 15.20 -15.24 7.27
CA VAL A 155 14.37 -16.07 6.36
C VAL A 155 13.43 -15.19 5.54
N GLU A 156 12.72 -14.26 6.18
CA GLU A 156 11.81 -13.35 5.48
C GLU A 156 12.55 -12.39 4.54
N ALA A 157 13.77 -11.98 4.86
CA ALA A 157 14.60 -11.19 3.95
C ALA A 157 14.92 -11.96 2.66
N ARG A 158 15.29 -13.24 2.74
CA ARG A 158 15.49 -14.10 1.56
C ARG A 158 14.21 -14.26 0.74
N ARG A 159 13.08 -14.43 1.42
CA ARG A 159 11.75 -14.52 0.80
C ARG A 159 11.37 -13.23 0.06
N THR A 160 11.76 -12.07 0.63
CA THR A 160 11.55 -10.75 0.03
C THR A 160 12.37 -10.58 -1.25
N VAL A 161 13.66 -10.93 -1.25
CA VAL A 161 14.51 -10.91 -2.46
C VAL A 161 13.90 -11.77 -3.56
N PHE A 162 13.58 -13.01 -3.25
CA PHE A 162 12.95 -13.93 -4.18
C PHE A 162 11.65 -13.36 -4.79
N ALA A 163 10.77 -12.80 -3.96
CA ALA A 163 9.50 -12.24 -4.41
C ALA A 163 9.73 -11.02 -5.34
N GLN A 164 10.63 -10.11 -4.98
CA GLN A 164 10.93 -8.94 -5.82
C GLN A 164 11.51 -9.34 -7.19
N ASP A 165 12.41 -10.33 -7.24
CA ASP A 165 12.97 -10.81 -8.50
C ASP A 165 11.91 -11.48 -9.39
N GLN A 166 11.04 -12.31 -8.83
CA GLN A 166 9.95 -12.93 -9.60
C GLN A 166 8.96 -11.89 -10.13
N ILE A 167 8.57 -10.93 -9.31
CA ILE A 167 7.64 -9.87 -9.70
C ILE A 167 8.27 -9.05 -10.84
N ALA A 168 9.54 -8.64 -10.72
CA ALA A 168 10.22 -7.86 -11.74
C ALA A 168 10.25 -8.57 -13.11
N GLN A 169 10.40 -9.92 -13.11
CA GLN A 169 10.45 -10.70 -14.35
C GLN A 169 9.10 -10.90 -15.02
N ARG A 170 8.01 -10.91 -14.28
CA ARG A 170 6.68 -11.33 -14.77
C ARG A 170 5.70 -10.18 -14.88
N TYR A 171 5.57 -9.37 -13.83
CA TYR A 171 4.56 -8.33 -13.74
C TYR A 171 4.73 -7.22 -14.80
N ALA A 172 5.97 -6.85 -15.13
CA ALA A 172 6.24 -5.85 -16.16
C ALA A 172 5.67 -6.26 -17.52
N LYS A 173 5.79 -7.54 -17.89
CA LYS A 173 5.24 -8.08 -19.16
C LYS A 173 3.71 -8.07 -19.17
N ASP A 174 3.08 -8.34 -18.02
CA ASP A 174 1.62 -8.33 -17.91
C ASP A 174 1.06 -6.91 -18.03
N VAL A 175 1.76 -5.91 -17.47
CA VAL A 175 1.41 -4.48 -17.64
C VAL A 175 1.51 -4.06 -19.09
N GLU A 176 2.61 -4.36 -19.76
CA GLU A 176 2.82 -4.02 -21.18
C GLU A 176 1.74 -4.65 -22.07
N LYS A 177 1.45 -5.92 -21.87
CA LYS A 177 0.39 -6.62 -22.61
C LYS A 177 -0.99 -5.99 -22.39
N ALA A 178 -1.34 -5.66 -21.15
CA ALA A 178 -2.61 -5.02 -20.83
C ALA A 178 -2.74 -3.64 -21.51
N GLN A 179 -1.65 -2.87 -21.56
CA GLN A 179 -1.61 -1.58 -22.24
C GLN A 179 -1.84 -1.73 -23.75
N GLN A 180 -1.13 -2.66 -24.40
CA GLN A 180 -1.30 -2.93 -25.84
C GLN A 180 -2.73 -3.36 -26.18
N GLU A 181 -3.35 -4.23 -25.36
CA GLU A 181 -4.73 -4.67 -25.55
C GLU A 181 -5.72 -3.50 -25.43
N ALA A 182 -5.52 -2.59 -24.48
CA ALA A 182 -6.38 -1.43 -24.27
C ALA A 182 -6.24 -0.40 -25.41
N ASP A 183 -5.02 -0.10 -25.84
CA ASP A 183 -4.75 0.86 -26.91
C ASP A 183 -5.36 0.40 -28.24
N ALA A 184 -5.29 -0.88 -28.56
CA ALA A 184 -5.85 -1.45 -29.76
C ALA A 184 -7.39 -1.43 -29.80
N SER A 185 -8.05 -1.62 -28.67
CA SER A 185 -9.51 -1.81 -28.60
C SER A 185 -10.28 -0.64 -28.01
N HIS A 186 -9.63 0.24 -27.22
CA HIS A 186 -10.29 1.26 -26.40
C HIS A 186 -9.56 2.61 -26.40
N GLU A 187 -8.85 2.95 -27.47
CA GLU A 187 -7.99 4.15 -27.59
C GLU A 187 -8.67 5.45 -27.12
N LYS A 188 -9.92 5.71 -27.57
CA LYS A 188 -10.65 6.92 -27.18
C LYS A 188 -10.97 6.97 -25.69
N ALA A 189 -11.32 5.83 -25.10
CA ALA A 189 -11.59 5.73 -23.67
C ALA A 189 -10.30 5.88 -22.87
N MET A 190 -9.20 5.27 -23.31
CA MET A 190 -7.88 5.44 -22.73
C MET A 190 -7.43 6.90 -22.72
N GLY A 191 -7.59 7.63 -23.83
CA GLY A 191 -7.25 9.05 -23.92
C GLY A 191 -8.02 9.90 -22.90
N ALA A 192 -9.34 9.68 -22.77
CA ALA A 192 -10.17 10.41 -21.81
C ALA A 192 -9.74 10.16 -20.35
N VAL A 193 -9.38 8.92 -20.01
CA VAL A 193 -8.93 8.54 -18.67
C VAL A 193 -7.53 9.10 -18.41
N THR A 194 -6.59 8.95 -19.32
CA THR A 194 -5.20 9.45 -19.18
C THR A 194 -5.17 10.95 -18.94
N ASN A 195 -5.99 11.73 -19.66
CA ASN A 195 -6.08 13.17 -19.45
C ASN A 195 -6.54 13.53 -18.04
N LYS A 196 -7.48 12.77 -17.47
CA LYS A 196 -7.96 13.00 -16.09
C LYS A 196 -6.87 12.72 -15.05
N PHE A 197 -5.97 11.75 -15.33
CA PHE A 197 -4.90 11.37 -14.43
C PHE A 197 -3.57 12.12 -14.65
N ALA A 198 -3.51 13.07 -15.58
CA ALA A 198 -2.30 13.85 -15.84
C ALA A 198 -1.75 14.59 -14.60
N ALA A 199 -2.63 15.04 -13.70
CA ALA A 199 -2.24 15.70 -12.46
C ALA A 199 -1.43 14.80 -11.49
N MET A 200 -1.46 13.48 -11.67
CA MET A 200 -0.69 12.53 -10.86
C MET A 200 0.77 12.38 -11.33
N ALA A 201 1.15 12.93 -12.48
CA ALA A 201 2.47 12.76 -13.06
C ALA A 201 3.64 13.06 -12.08
N PRO A 202 3.67 14.18 -11.32
CA PRO A 202 4.78 14.48 -10.41
C PRO A 202 4.97 13.45 -9.30
N VAL A 203 3.88 12.77 -8.87
CA VAL A 203 3.94 11.69 -7.87
C VAL A 203 4.49 10.41 -8.50
N LEU A 204 4.11 10.13 -9.75
CA LEU A 204 4.56 8.95 -10.49
C LEU A 204 6.05 8.97 -10.83
N GLU A 205 6.64 10.15 -11.02
CA GLU A 205 8.06 10.31 -11.36
C GLU A 205 9.02 9.93 -10.21
N ARG A 206 8.52 9.82 -8.98
CA ARG A 206 9.32 9.45 -7.80
C ARG A 206 9.69 7.98 -7.76
N THR A 207 9.10 7.13 -8.59
CA THR A 207 9.37 5.69 -8.65
C THR A 207 9.44 5.20 -10.09
N ARG A 208 10.28 4.21 -10.36
CA ARG A 208 10.48 3.65 -11.71
C ARG A 208 9.40 2.65 -12.11
N SER A 209 8.94 1.87 -11.14
CA SER A 209 7.93 0.83 -11.33
C SER A 209 6.87 0.90 -10.23
N SER A 210 5.80 0.13 -10.36
CA SER A 210 4.75 -0.02 -9.34
C SER A 210 5.03 -1.13 -8.33
N TYR A 211 6.16 -1.82 -8.41
CA TYR A 211 6.43 -3.03 -7.65
C TYR A 211 7.80 -3.05 -6.97
N GLU A 212 8.77 -2.24 -7.39
CA GLU A 212 10.10 -2.23 -6.80
C GLU A 212 10.16 -1.34 -5.56
N ASN A 213 10.61 -1.91 -4.44
CA ASN A 213 10.70 -1.23 -3.15
C ASN A 213 12.18 -1.12 -2.72
N GLY A 214 12.74 0.09 -2.85
CA GLY A 214 14.14 0.36 -2.51
C GLY A 214 14.47 0.11 -1.03
N LEU A 215 13.53 0.44 -0.12
CA LEU A 215 13.70 0.18 1.31
C LEU A 215 13.72 -1.32 1.61
N ALA A 216 12.82 -2.10 1.00
CA ALA A 216 12.79 -3.54 1.21
C ALA A 216 14.09 -4.20 0.72
N TRP A 217 14.62 -3.77 -0.43
CA TRP A 217 15.95 -4.21 -0.90
C TRP A 217 17.05 -3.84 0.08
N TYR A 218 17.09 -2.58 0.56
CA TYR A 218 18.08 -2.14 1.53
C TYR A 218 18.00 -2.96 2.82
N PHE A 219 16.79 -3.21 3.31
CA PHE A 219 16.58 -3.96 4.55
C PHE A 219 17.01 -5.44 4.42
N CYS A 220 16.82 -6.05 3.26
CA CYS A 220 17.39 -7.36 2.95
C CYS A 220 18.93 -7.32 3.04
N GLY A 221 19.54 -6.28 2.48
CA GLY A 221 20.99 -6.04 2.59
C GLY A 221 21.47 -5.95 4.04
N LEU A 222 20.72 -5.22 4.91
CA LEU A 222 21.01 -5.15 6.34
C LEU A 222 20.98 -6.52 7.02
N MET A 223 19.97 -7.33 6.69
CA MET A 223 19.83 -8.68 7.27
C MET A 223 20.96 -9.61 6.82
N PHE A 224 21.34 -9.58 5.54
CA PHE A 224 22.47 -10.36 5.02
C PHE A 224 23.79 -9.89 5.62
N GLU A 225 24.00 -8.58 5.73
CA GLU A 225 25.20 -8.03 6.36
C GLU A 225 25.30 -8.45 7.83
N ALA A 226 24.19 -8.42 8.57
CA ALA A 226 24.14 -8.87 9.97
C ALA A 226 24.44 -10.37 10.13
N GLN A 227 24.18 -11.18 9.09
CA GLN A 227 24.48 -12.62 9.03
C GLN A 227 25.88 -12.93 8.46
N GLY A 228 26.66 -11.91 8.06
CA GLY A 228 27.99 -12.07 7.47
C GLY A 228 27.99 -12.42 5.98
N ASP A 229 26.82 -12.40 5.32
CA ASP A 229 26.69 -12.67 3.89
C ASP A 229 26.90 -11.37 3.08
N ALA A 230 28.16 -10.99 2.92
CA ALA A 230 28.55 -9.76 2.24
C ALA A 230 28.17 -9.75 0.75
N ALA A 231 28.14 -10.90 0.08
CA ALA A 231 27.79 -10.99 -1.33
C ALA A 231 26.32 -10.65 -1.59
N ASN A 232 25.40 -11.31 -0.89
CA ASN A 232 23.98 -11.01 -0.99
C ASN A 232 23.62 -9.62 -0.43
N ALA A 233 24.34 -9.15 0.60
CA ALA A 233 24.20 -7.77 1.08
C ALA A 233 24.57 -6.75 0.01
N THR A 234 25.69 -6.93 -0.69
CA THR A 234 26.13 -6.04 -1.77
C THR A 234 25.14 -6.01 -2.92
N LEU A 235 24.63 -7.17 -3.35
CA LEU A 235 23.62 -7.26 -4.39
C LEU A 235 22.33 -6.51 -3.99
N SER A 236 21.87 -6.72 -2.75
CA SER A 236 20.64 -6.08 -2.23
C SER A 236 20.81 -4.57 -2.10
N TYR A 237 21.95 -4.09 -1.60
CA TYR A 237 22.22 -2.65 -1.53
C TYR A 237 22.39 -2.02 -2.93
N ARG A 238 22.95 -2.75 -3.91
CA ARG A 238 22.98 -2.30 -5.31
C ARG A 238 21.58 -2.05 -5.85
N LYS A 239 20.69 -3.03 -5.69
CA LYS A 239 19.28 -2.91 -6.10
C LYS A 239 18.57 -1.74 -5.43
N ALA A 240 18.81 -1.57 -4.12
CA ALA A 240 18.28 -0.41 -3.39
C ALA A 240 18.81 0.92 -3.95
N TRP A 241 20.13 1.01 -4.21
CA TRP A 241 20.75 2.22 -4.75
C TRP A 241 20.25 2.56 -6.17
N GLU A 242 20.04 1.56 -7.03
CA GLU A 242 19.47 1.74 -8.36
C GLU A 242 18.06 2.38 -8.29
N LEU A 243 17.29 2.13 -7.22
CA LEU A 243 15.94 2.65 -7.02
C LEU A 243 15.90 3.99 -6.30
N VAL A 244 16.80 4.22 -5.36
CA VAL A 244 16.86 5.44 -4.54
C VAL A 244 18.28 6.02 -4.48
N PRO A 245 18.86 6.40 -5.62
CA PRO A 245 20.27 6.83 -5.70
C PRO A 245 20.55 8.12 -4.90
N GLN A 246 19.52 8.88 -4.57
CA GLN A 246 19.63 10.10 -3.79
C GLN A 246 19.68 9.87 -2.28
N ASN A 247 19.44 8.63 -1.80
CA ASN A 247 19.54 8.33 -0.39
C ASN A 247 21.01 8.11 0.02
N PRO A 248 21.60 8.99 0.87
CA PRO A 248 23.01 8.95 1.20
C PRO A 248 23.40 7.69 1.99
N THR A 249 22.47 7.15 2.79
CA THR A 249 22.70 5.92 3.56
C THR A 249 22.81 4.71 2.62
N VAL A 250 21.88 4.59 1.67
CA VAL A 250 21.88 3.49 0.70
C VAL A 250 23.14 3.54 -0.18
N MET A 251 23.48 4.73 -0.66
CA MET A 251 24.69 4.95 -1.45
C MET A 251 25.94 4.53 -0.67
N ARG A 252 26.14 5.05 0.54
CA ARG A 252 27.30 4.75 1.38
C ARG A 252 27.45 3.25 1.61
N ASP A 253 26.38 2.56 1.99
CA ASP A 253 26.45 1.15 2.36
C ASP A 253 26.69 0.25 1.15
N PHE A 254 26.13 0.57 -0.01
CA PHE A 254 26.43 -0.12 -1.26
C PHE A 254 27.90 0.04 -1.64
N PHE A 255 28.39 1.27 -1.73
CA PHE A 255 29.78 1.51 -2.16
C PHE A 255 30.82 0.98 -1.15
N ARG A 256 30.50 1.03 0.13
CA ARG A 256 31.34 0.47 1.19
C ARG A 256 31.57 -1.04 1.01
N LEU A 257 30.53 -1.81 0.75
CA LEU A 257 30.65 -3.25 0.50
C LEU A 257 31.25 -3.55 -0.87
N LEU A 258 30.83 -2.82 -1.90
CA LEU A 258 31.36 -2.98 -3.25
C LEU A 258 32.88 -2.88 -3.29
N ARG A 259 33.46 -1.95 -2.51
CA ARG A 259 34.93 -1.78 -2.40
C ARG A 259 35.65 -3.07 -2.04
N THR A 260 35.04 -3.95 -1.26
CA THR A 260 35.65 -5.21 -0.82
C THR A 260 35.24 -6.40 -1.68
N GLN A 261 34.13 -6.33 -2.38
CA GLN A 261 33.58 -7.43 -3.19
C GLN A 261 34.00 -7.34 -4.67
N ASP A 262 34.08 -6.13 -5.21
CA ASP A 262 34.41 -5.87 -6.62
C ASP A 262 35.14 -4.50 -6.74
N THR A 263 36.42 -4.49 -6.53
CA THR A 263 37.25 -3.27 -6.53
C THR A 263 37.23 -2.57 -7.89
N GLN A 264 37.22 -3.31 -9.00
CA GLN A 264 37.24 -2.72 -10.34
C GLN A 264 35.94 -1.94 -10.62
N THR A 265 34.77 -2.55 -10.34
CA THR A 265 33.48 -1.88 -10.46
C THR A 265 33.38 -0.71 -9.48
N PHE A 266 33.91 -0.84 -8.26
CA PHE A 266 33.96 0.23 -7.27
C PHE A 266 34.70 1.45 -7.79
N GLU A 267 35.93 1.30 -8.27
CA GLU A 267 36.76 2.40 -8.79
C GLU A 267 36.09 3.12 -9.96
N SER A 268 35.48 2.37 -10.88
CA SER A 268 34.71 2.92 -12.01
C SER A 268 33.53 3.77 -11.55
N LEU A 269 32.71 3.24 -10.66
CA LEU A 269 31.50 3.93 -10.19
C LEU A 269 31.82 5.13 -9.28
N VAL A 270 32.86 5.03 -8.42
CA VAL A 270 33.32 6.15 -7.59
C VAL A 270 33.78 7.33 -8.46
N ALA A 271 34.55 7.04 -9.52
CA ALA A 271 34.96 8.07 -10.46
C ALA A 271 33.77 8.69 -11.22
N GLN A 272 32.85 7.85 -11.69
CA GLN A 272 31.66 8.30 -12.43
C GLN A 272 30.71 9.16 -11.58
N HIS A 273 30.53 8.83 -10.31
CA HIS A 273 29.59 9.50 -9.42
C HIS A 273 30.26 10.50 -8.46
N HIS A 274 31.56 10.73 -8.61
CA HIS A 274 32.35 11.68 -7.79
C HIS A 274 32.24 11.44 -6.28
N ILE A 275 32.25 10.16 -5.86
CA ILE A 275 32.09 9.77 -4.45
C ILE A 275 33.41 9.86 -3.73
N ASP A 276 33.43 10.54 -2.57
CA ASP A 276 34.61 10.53 -1.70
C ASP A 276 34.68 9.19 -0.94
N ALA A 277 35.63 8.35 -1.34
CA ALA A 277 35.88 7.04 -0.74
C ALA A 277 36.24 7.10 0.76
N ALA A 278 36.72 8.24 1.26
CA ALA A 278 37.04 8.43 2.69
C ALA A 278 35.78 8.45 3.56
N THR A 279 34.63 8.83 2.99
CA THR A 279 33.34 8.88 3.70
C THR A 279 32.68 7.49 3.83
N LEU A 280 33.18 6.47 3.11
CA LEU A 280 32.62 5.14 3.04
C LEU A 280 33.10 4.24 4.20
N VAL A 281 32.94 4.69 5.42
CA VAL A 281 33.37 3.97 6.62
C VAL A 281 32.15 3.49 7.40
N ARG A 282 32.22 2.25 7.90
CA ARG A 282 31.27 1.73 8.87
C ARG A 282 31.77 2.00 10.28
N ALA A 283 30.91 2.54 11.12
CA ALA A 283 31.17 2.60 12.55
C ALA A 283 30.99 1.24 13.21
N LYS A 284 31.64 1.03 14.36
CA LYS A 284 31.49 -0.21 15.13
C LYS A 284 30.13 -0.30 15.80
N THR A 285 29.62 0.83 16.28
CA THR A 285 28.34 0.96 16.95
C THR A 285 27.47 1.95 16.18
N GLU A 286 26.28 1.54 15.77
CA GLU A 286 25.44 2.30 14.85
C GLU A 286 23.96 2.21 15.25
N ILE A 287 23.20 3.21 14.85
CA ILE A 287 21.74 3.15 14.78
C ILE A 287 21.26 3.12 13.34
N VAL A 288 20.16 2.40 13.10
CA VAL A 288 19.40 2.44 11.86
C VAL A 288 18.02 2.98 12.21
N VAL A 289 17.63 4.08 11.58
CA VAL A 289 16.32 4.71 11.80
C VAL A 289 15.46 4.52 10.57
N LEU A 290 14.30 3.90 10.74
CA LEU A 290 13.21 3.85 9.78
C LEU A 290 12.12 4.78 10.28
N TYR A 291 11.78 5.81 9.50
CA TYR A 291 10.71 6.73 9.82
C TYR A 291 9.59 6.64 8.77
N GLU A 292 8.45 6.17 9.20
CA GLU A 292 7.22 6.07 8.40
C GLU A 292 6.37 7.32 8.61
N GLU A 293 6.14 8.06 7.54
CA GLU A 293 5.49 9.35 7.56
C GLU A 293 4.11 9.27 6.90
N GLY A 294 3.09 9.69 7.63
CA GLY A 294 1.71 9.81 7.18
C GLY A 294 1.06 8.47 6.81
N LEU A 295 -0.07 8.56 6.11
CA LEU A 295 -0.78 7.42 5.50
C LEU A 295 -1.04 7.72 4.03
N ILE A 296 -1.06 6.68 3.19
CA ILE A 296 -1.37 6.84 1.77
C ILE A 296 -2.78 7.42 1.58
N SER A 297 -2.95 8.16 0.48
CA SER A 297 -4.20 8.77 0.11
C SER A 297 -5.28 7.74 -0.20
N ARG A 298 -6.53 8.11 0.03
CA ARG A 298 -7.67 7.25 -0.26
C ARG A 298 -7.99 7.24 -1.75
N ARG A 299 -8.38 6.08 -2.27
CA ARG A 299 -8.99 5.98 -3.59
C ARG A 299 -10.41 6.50 -3.56
N LEU A 300 -10.72 7.38 -4.49
CA LEU A 300 -12.04 7.94 -4.72
C LEU A 300 -12.57 7.44 -6.07
N THR A 301 -13.84 7.71 -6.35
CA THR A 301 -14.46 7.40 -7.64
C THR A 301 -14.69 8.67 -8.43
N VAL A 302 -14.30 8.68 -9.69
CA VAL A 302 -14.63 9.74 -10.66
C VAL A 302 -15.46 9.16 -11.80
N LYS A 303 -16.47 9.92 -12.26
CA LYS A 303 -17.26 9.58 -13.45
C LYS A 303 -16.65 10.26 -14.68
N ILE A 304 -16.25 9.45 -15.64
CA ILE A 304 -15.69 9.92 -16.92
C ILE A 304 -16.67 9.60 -18.02
N PRO A 305 -17.09 10.60 -18.84
CA PRO A 305 -17.93 10.34 -20.00
C PRO A 305 -17.13 9.67 -21.11
N ILE A 306 -17.50 8.45 -21.47
CA ILE A 306 -16.85 7.64 -22.52
C ILE A 306 -17.80 7.53 -23.71
N PRO A 307 -17.37 7.81 -24.96
CA PRO A 307 -18.17 7.58 -26.15
C PRO A 307 -18.30 6.08 -26.45
N ILE A 308 -19.55 5.58 -26.47
CA ILE A 308 -19.88 4.21 -26.84
C ILE A 308 -20.84 4.28 -28.02
N GLY A 309 -20.34 4.05 -29.22
CA GLY A 309 -21.08 4.32 -30.45
C GLY A 309 -21.41 5.82 -30.56
N LEU A 310 -22.69 6.15 -30.65
CA LEU A 310 -23.20 7.53 -30.69
C LEU A 310 -23.62 8.09 -29.32
N THR A 311 -23.43 7.34 -28.25
CA THR A 311 -23.89 7.69 -26.89
C THR A 311 -22.69 7.98 -25.98
N LEU A 312 -22.76 9.06 -25.19
CA LEU A 312 -21.84 9.29 -24.10
C LEU A 312 -22.38 8.57 -22.83
N VAL A 313 -21.59 7.66 -22.28
CA VAL A 313 -21.91 6.92 -21.06
C VAL A 313 -20.95 7.33 -19.97
N ALA A 314 -21.48 7.74 -18.82
CA ALA A 314 -20.66 8.01 -17.63
C ALA A 314 -20.18 6.68 -17.03
N VAL A 315 -18.87 6.50 -16.93
CA VAL A 315 -18.22 5.30 -16.43
C VAL A 315 -17.41 5.66 -15.20
N ASP A 316 -17.50 4.82 -14.17
CA ASP A 316 -16.80 5.03 -12.89
C ASP A 316 -15.37 4.51 -12.96
N PHE A 317 -14.41 5.35 -12.51
CA PHE A 317 -13.00 5.00 -12.41
C PHE A 317 -12.45 5.34 -11.02
N PRO A 318 -11.57 4.49 -10.45
CA PRO A 318 -10.87 4.82 -9.23
C PRO A 318 -9.77 5.86 -9.52
N TYR A 319 -9.53 6.79 -8.60
CA TYR A 319 -8.46 7.77 -8.70
C TYR A 319 -7.99 8.23 -7.31
N TYR A 320 -6.84 8.88 -7.25
CA TYR A 320 -6.35 9.56 -6.06
C TYR A 320 -6.44 11.08 -6.28
N ASP A 321 -6.99 11.78 -5.31
CA ASP A 321 -7.30 13.24 -5.41
C ASP A 321 -6.34 14.09 -4.56
N ASP A 322 -5.13 13.64 -4.34
CA ASP A 322 -4.23 14.38 -3.47
C ASP A 322 -3.15 15.15 -4.22
N PRO A 323 -2.82 16.33 -3.68
CA PRO A 323 -1.72 17.11 -4.16
C PRO A 323 -0.38 16.37 -3.97
N VAL A 324 0.65 16.89 -4.64
CA VAL A 324 2.01 16.42 -4.48
C VAL A 324 2.44 16.60 -3.03
N TYR A 325 2.64 15.49 -2.34
CA TYR A 325 3.16 15.49 -0.98
C TYR A 325 4.68 15.69 -0.99
N MET A 326 5.17 16.55 -0.10
CA MET A 326 6.61 16.78 0.11
C MET A 326 7.06 16.10 1.40
N PRO A 327 7.97 15.10 1.30
CA PRO A 327 8.48 14.42 2.49
C PRO A 327 9.13 15.38 3.49
N ALA A 328 8.91 15.14 4.77
CA ALA A 328 9.49 15.91 5.86
C ALA A 328 10.50 15.04 6.66
N PRO A 329 11.78 15.04 6.28
CA PRO A 329 12.81 14.26 6.99
C PRO A 329 12.91 14.64 8.48
N LEU A 330 13.44 13.71 9.27
CA LEU A 330 13.78 13.95 10.67
C LEU A 330 15.26 14.30 10.81
N GLU A 331 15.55 15.41 11.48
CA GLU A 331 16.89 15.66 12.02
C GLU A 331 17.06 14.87 13.31
N ILE A 332 18.22 14.23 13.47
CA ILE A 332 18.53 13.34 14.58
C ILE A 332 19.67 13.93 15.38
N THR A 333 19.44 14.11 16.69
CA THR A 333 20.49 14.56 17.63
C THR A 333 20.54 13.62 18.83
N ALA A 334 21.72 13.48 19.45
CA ALA A 334 21.89 12.81 20.74
C ALA A 334 22.64 13.78 21.66
N GLU A 335 22.17 14.02 22.87
CA GLU A 335 22.75 14.93 23.86
C GLU A 335 23.11 16.32 23.27
N GLY A 336 22.34 16.78 22.27
CA GLY A 336 22.57 18.04 21.56
C GLY A 336 23.57 17.96 20.38
N ALA A 337 24.28 16.85 20.21
CA ALA A 337 25.16 16.63 19.05
C ALA A 337 24.35 16.12 17.86
N ALA A 338 24.58 16.70 16.67
CA ALA A 338 23.92 16.25 15.44
C ALA A 338 24.49 14.89 14.99
N LEU A 339 23.61 13.92 14.80
CA LEU A 339 23.94 12.62 14.20
C LEU A 339 23.74 12.64 12.69
N GLY A 340 22.61 13.22 12.21
CA GLY A 340 22.30 13.30 10.80
C GLY A 340 20.81 13.57 10.53
N THR A 341 20.40 13.28 9.28
CA THR A 341 19.02 13.49 8.82
C THR A 341 18.56 12.27 8.06
N THR A 342 17.31 11.86 8.27
CA THR A 342 16.70 10.77 7.49
C THR A 342 16.47 11.20 6.03
N ALA A 343 16.49 10.27 5.10
CA ALA A 343 16.19 10.54 3.69
C ALA A 343 15.17 9.51 3.16
N PRO A 344 14.31 9.87 2.20
CA PRO A 344 13.35 8.92 1.61
C PRO A 344 14.04 7.68 1.05
N ALA A 345 13.51 6.50 1.37
CA ALA A 345 13.98 5.22 0.87
C ALA A 345 12.90 4.45 0.09
N VAL A 346 11.62 4.79 0.29
CA VAL A 346 10.52 4.33 -0.55
C VAL A 346 9.35 5.33 -0.47
N TYR A 347 8.73 5.58 -1.61
CA TYR A 347 7.51 6.38 -1.76
C TYR A 347 6.33 5.44 -2.00
N LEU A 348 5.71 4.90 -0.92
CA LEU A 348 4.62 3.92 -1.06
C LEU A 348 3.38 4.53 -1.72
N GLN A 349 3.09 5.81 -1.48
CA GLN A 349 2.05 6.52 -2.20
C GLN A 349 2.31 6.55 -3.71
N SER A 350 3.54 6.76 -4.14
CA SER A 350 3.90 6.74 -5.57
C SER A 350 3.78 5.35 -6.18
N LEU A 351 4.14 4.30 -5.42
CA LEU A 351 3.92 2.91 -5.83
C LEU A 351 2.43 2.61 -6.00
N ALA A 352 1.59 3.02 -5.04
CA ALA A 352 0.13 2.85 -5.10
C ALA A 352 -0.50 3.58 -6.30
N TYR A 353 -0.04 4.80 -6.60
CA TYR A 353 -0.52 5.57 -7.75
C TYR A 353 -0.09 4.93 -9.06
N ARG A 354 1.15 4.45 -9.14
CA ARG A 354 1.67 3.77 -10.32
C ARG A 354 0.98 2.42 -10.53
N ASP A 355 0.72 1.66 -9.47
CA ASP A 355 -0.07 0.42 -9.54
C ASP A 355 -1.48 0.68 -10.09
N LEU A 356 -2.15 1.73 -9.61
CA LEU A 356 -3.44 2.12 -10.14
C LEU A 356 -3.33 2.46 -11.64
N ARG A 357 -2.35 3.28 -12.04
CA ARG A 357 -2.11 3.63 -13.45
C ARG A 357 -1.87 2.40 -14.31
N ASP A 358 -1.06 1.47 -13.83
CA ASP A 358 -0.73 0.24 -14.57
C ASP A 358 -1.95 -0.68 -14.73
N LYS A 359 -2.92 -0.59 -13.80
CA LYS A 359 -4.20 -1.33 -13.86
C LYS A 359 -5.30 -0.63 -14.66
N ILE A 360 -5.17 0.66 -14.96
CA ILE A 360 -6.18 1.44 -15.71
C ILE A 360 -6.57 0.79 -17.03
N PRO A 361 -5.65 0.25 -17.88
CA PRO A 361 -6.02 -0.41 -19.12
C PRO A 361 -7.05 -1.52 -18.90
N GLY A 362 -6.82 -2.41 -17.97
CA GLY A 362 -7.77 -3.47 -17.64
C GLY A 362 -9.10 -2.96 -17.08
N VAL A 363 -9.07 -1.87 -16.29
CA VAL A 363 -10.29 -1.22 -15.78
C VAL A 363 -11.10 -0.59 -16.92
N VAL A 364 -10.44 0.07 -17.86
CA VAL A 364 -11.07 0.65 -19.07
C VAL A 364 -11.76 -0.43 -19.89
N ILE A 365 -11.04 -1.50 -20.24
CA ILE A 365 -11.59 -2.61 -21.04
C ILE A 365 -12.86 -3.17 -20.38
N ARG A 366 -12.79 -3.49 -19.09
CA ARG A 366 -13.94 -4.06 -18.35
C ARG A 366 -15.12 -3.10 -18.28
N ASN A 367 -14.88 -1.85 -17.90
CA ASN A 367 -15.94 -0.87 -17.68
C ASN A 367 -16.61 -0.44 -19.01
N VAL A 368 -15.83 -0.27 -20.06
CA VAL A 368 -16.37 0.04 -21.40
C VAL A 368 -17.17 -1.14 -21.95
N THR A 369 -16.68 -2.37 -21.79
CA THR A 369 -17.41 -3.57 -22.21
C THR A 369 -18.75 -3.72 -21.48
N ARG A 370 -18.77 -3.51 -20.13
CA ARG A 370 -20.01 -3.51 -19.36
C ARG A 370 -20.99 -2.43 -19.84
N ALA A 371 -20.50 -1.22 -20.07
CA ALA A 371 -21.33 -0.13 -20.55
C ALA A 371 -21.89 -0.42 -21.95
N ALA A 372 -21.09 -0.96 -22.86
CA ALA A 372 -21.51 -1.35 -24.21
C ALA A 372 -22.58 -2.47 -24.15
N THR A 373 -22.41 -3.47 -23.30
CA THR A 373 -23.38 -4.54 -23.11
C THR A 373 -24.73 -3.99 -22.60
N ARG A 374 -24.74 -3.02 -21.68
CA ARG A 374 -25.96 -2.36 -21.20
C ARG A 374 -26.66 -1.58 -22.28
N VAL A 375 -25.90 -0.82 -23.09
CA VAL A 375 -26.44 -0.07 -24.23
C VAL A 375 -27.08 -1.02 -25.25
N ALA A 376 -26.41 -2.12 -25.58
CA ALA A 376 -26.92 -3.13 -26.52
C ALA A 376 -28.19 -3.80 -25.99
N ALA A 377 -28.24 -4.15 -24.69
CA ALA A 377 -29.44 -4.72 -24.05
C ALA A 377 -30.63 -3.73 -24.09
N GLN A 378 -30.38 -2.45 -23.85
CA GLN A 378 -31.40 -1.41 -23.94
C GLN A 378 -31.93 -1.22 -25.36
N GLN A 379 -31.05 -1.24 -26.36
CA GLN A 379 -31.44 -1.15 -27.78
C GLN A 379 -32.26 -2.38 -28.19
N GLY A 380 -31.84 -3.58 -27.83
CA GLY A 380 -32.59 -4.82 -28.07
C GLY A 380 -33.96 -4.80 -27.43
N ALA A 381 -34.08 -4.32 -26.19
CA ALA A 381 -35.37 -4.18 -25.51
C ALA A 381 -36.28 -3.14 -26.18
N ASN A 382 -35.72 -2.06 -26.71
CA ASN A 382 -36.49 -1.06 -27.45
C ASN A 382 -37.09 -1.62 -28.76
N HIS A 383 -36.44 -2.61 -29.41
CA HIS A 383 -36.92 -3.26 -30.62
C HIS A 383 -37.84 -4.45 -30.35
N ALA A 384 -37.92 -4.93 -29.12
CA ALA A 384 -38.73 -6.12 -28.77
C ALA A 384 -40.25 -5.92 -28.83
N GLY A 385 -40.73 -4.72 -29.10
CA GLY A 385 -42.17 -4.41 -29.26
C GLY A 385 -43.03 -4.56 -27.98
N ASN A 386 -42.41 -4.99 -26.87
CA ASN A 386 -43.08 -5.23 -25.58
C ASN A 386 -42.64 -4.20 -24.53
N ASN A 387 -43.56 -3.36 -24.09
CA ASN A 387 -43.29 -2.32 -23.12
C ASN A 387 -42.82 -2.88 -21.75
N TYR A 388 -43.28 -4.05 -21.32
CA TYR A 388 -42.84 -4.66 -20.08
C TYR A 388 -41.34 -5.06 -20.15
N VAL A 389 -40.86 -5.60 -21.28
CA VAL A 389 -39.45 -5.91 -21.52
C VAL A 389 -38.64 -4.63 -21.53
N LYS A 390 -39.11 -3.59 -22.23
CA LYS A 390 -38.43 -2.29 -22.29
C LYS A 390 -38.27 -1.65 -20.90
N TYR A 391 -39.36 -1.56 -20.11
CA TYR A 391 -39.30 -1.00 -18.79
C TYR A 391 -38.52 -1.87 -17.81
N GLY A 392 -38.62 -3.20 -17.93
CA GLY A 392 -37.83 -4.13 -17.12
C GLY A 392 -36.32 -3.97 -17.33
N VAL A 393 -35.85 -3.89 -18.57
CA VAL A 393 -34.41 -3.66 -18.91
C VAL A 393 -34.00 -2.25 -18.49
N MET A 394 -34.83 -1.24 -18.68
CA MET A 394 -34.54 0.13 -18.25
C MET A 394 -34.33 0.22 -16.74
N LEU A 395 -35.23 -0.40 -15.95
CA LEU A 395 -35.10 -0.45 -14.50
C LEU A 395 -33.90 -1.26 -14.04
N ALA A 396 -33.62 -2.41 -14.68
CA ALA A 396 -32.44 -3.22 -14.40
C ALA A 396 -31.14 -2.46 -14.69
N ASN A 397 -31.06 -1.73 -15.82
CA ASN A 397 -29.93 -0.89 -16.17
C ASN A 397 -29.76 0.29 -15.20
N ALA A 398 -30.87 0.95 -14.82
CA ALA A 398 -30.82 2.03 -13.83
C ALA A 398 -30.34 1.52 -12.47
N ALA A 399 -30.89 0.41 -11.98
CA ALA A 399 -30.47 -0.23 -10.73
C ALA A 399 -28.99 -0.63 -10.79
N SER A 400 -28.57 -1.27 -11.88
CA SER A 400 -27.16 -1.69 -12.03
C SER A 400 -26.19 -0.50 -12.14
N SER A 401 -26.62 0.62 -12.74
CA SER A 401 -25.82 1.86 -12.82
C SER A 401 -25.67 2.55 -11.47
N LEU A 402 -26.67 2.45 -10.60
CA LEU A 402 -26.60 2.95 -9.23
C LEU A 402 -25.74 2.05 -8.33
N MET A 403 -25.63 0.76 -8.65
CA MET A 403 -24.88 -0.23 -7.87
C MET A 403 -23.43 -0.40 -8.35
N THR A 404 -23.09 0.07 -9.55
CA THR A 404 -21.72 -0.02 -10.06
C THR A 404 -20.89 1.10 -9.46
N THR A 405 -19.96 0.73 -8.58
CA THR A 405 -18.94 1.63 -8.06
C THR A 405 -17.58 1.12 -8.49
N SER A 406 -16.65 2.03 -8.77
CA SER A 406 -15.27 1.62 -9.03
C SER A 406 -14.64 0.98 -7.77
N ASP A 407 -13.72 0.05 -7.97
CA ASP A 407 -13.01 -0.57 -6.85
C ASP A 407 -12.07 0.43 -6.18
N THR A 408 -12.50 0.91 -5.00
CA THR A 408 -11.73 1.83 -4.17
C THR A 408 -10.92 1.09 -3.09
N ARG A 409 -10.89 -0.23 -3.08
CA ARG A 409 -10.11 -1.02 -2.13
C ARG A 409 -8.62 -0.81 -2.35
N ALA A 410 -7.89 -0.59 -1.27
CA ALA A 410 -6.44 -0.48 -1.19
C ALA A 410 -6.03 -0.65 0.28
N TRP A 411 -4.76 -0.93 0.53
CA TRP A 411 -4.20 -0.98 1.87
C TRP A 411 -3.95 0.44 2.40
N TYR A 412 -4.90 1.00 3.17
CA TYR A 412 -4.88 2.42 3.57
C TYR A 412 -3.98 2.76 4.76
N LEU A 413 -3.59 1.77 5.56
CA LEU A 413 -2.70 2.00 6.70
C LEU A 413 -1.21 1.93 6.34
N LEU A 414 -0.86 1.96 5.07
CA LEU A 414 0.52 2.14 4.61
C LEU A 414 0.97 3.59 4.80
N PRO A 415 2.24 3.85 5.14
CA PRO A 415 2.79 5.21 5.16
C PRO A 415 2.88 5.79 3.74
N MET A 416 2.83 7.11 3.60
CA MET A 416 3.08 7.78 2.32
C MET A 416 4.50 7.56 1.85
N VAL A 417 5.45 7.71 2.77
CA VAL A 417 6.88 7.56 2.52
C VAL A 417 7.54 6.93 3.74
N THR A 418 8.57 6.13 3.53
CA THR A 418 9.45 5.69 4.61
C THR A 418 10.86 6.23 4.35
N HIS A 419 11.37 6.91 5.35
CA HIS A 419 12.73 7.46 5.38
C HIS A 419 13.68 6.50 6.06
N LEU A 420 14.95 6.64 5.72
CA LEU A 420 16.04 5.84 6.25
C LEU A 420 17.19 6.73 6.68
N TYR A 421 17.79 6.40 7.81
CA TYR A 421 19.10 6.87 8.25
C TYR A 421 19.88 5.71 8.85
N ARG A 422 21.18 5.68 8.67
CA ARG A 422 22.11 4.82 9.41
C ARG A 422 23.35 5.63 9.71
N GLY A 423 23.81 5.60 10.93
CA GLY A 423 25.00 6.34 11.33
C GLY A 423 25.54 5.93 12.69
N PRO A 424 26.75 6.45 13.03
CA PRO A 424 27.40 6.15 14.28
C PRO A 424 26.67 6.72 15.47
N VAL A 425 26.79 6.02 16.59
CA VAL A 425 26.43 6.49 17.92
C VAL A 425 27.44 5.92 18.91
N GLU A 426 27.76 6.65 19.99
CA GLU A 426 28.60 6.12 21.04
C GLU A 426 27.85 5.00 21.81
N PRO A 427 28.55 3.96 22.31
CA PRO A 427 27.93 2.98 23.18
C PRO A 427 27.43 3.63 24.48
N GLY A 428 26.22 3.25 24.93
CA GLY A 428 25.66 3.78 26.16
C GLY A 428 24.15 4.03 26.11
N GLN A 429 23.68 4.77 27.10
CA GLN A 429 22.29 5.25 27.15
C GLN A 429 22.21 6.64 26.52
N HIS A 430 21.25 6.83 25.62
CA HIS A 430 21.03 8.07 24.91
C HIS A 430 19.57 8.49 24.96
N THR A 431 19.33 9.80 24.89
CA THR A 431 18.03 10.35 24.53
C THR A 431 18.14 10.90 23.10
N LEU A 432 17.73 10.09 22.14
CA LEU A 432 17.69 10.54 20.75
C LEU A 432 16.53 11.49 20.52
N ARG A 433 16.82 12.62 19.91
CA ARG A 433 15.84 13.65 19.60
C ARG A 433 15.63 13.69 18.11
N PHE A 434 14.40 13.48 17.68
CA PHE A 434 13.95 13.50 16.30
C PHE A 434 13.12 14.77 16.06
N ARG A 435 13.59 15.68 15.21
CA ARG A 435 12.90 16.92 14.85
C ARG A 435 12.40 16.83 13.41
N ASN A 436 11.09 16.90 13.22
CA ASN A 436 10.49 16.95 11.88
C ASN A 436 10.83 18.31 11.22
N THR A 437 11.40 18.28 10.03
CA THR A 437 11.90 19.49 9.34
C THR A 437 10.80 20.42 8.84
N ALA A 438 9.59 19.91 8.58
CA ALA A 438 8.47 20.71 8.10
C ALA A 438 7.66 21.33 9.25
N THR A 439 7.37 20.56 10.30
CA THR A 439 6.49 21.00 11.39
C THR A 439 7.25 21.52 12.60
N GLY A 440 8.55 21.22 12.70
CA GLY A 440 9.36 21.49 13.89
C GLY A 440 9.02 20.60 15.10
N ALA A 441 8.05 19.68 14.97
CA ALA A 441 7.67 18.77 16.04
C ALA A 441 8.84 17.86 16.46
N ILE A 442 8.98 17.66 17.76
CA ILE A 442 10.08 16.92 18.36
C ILE A 442 9.54 15.66 19.02
N LEU A 443 10.27 14.56 18.84
CA LEU A 443 10.06 13.32 19.55
C LEU A 443 11.38 12.92 20.23
N GLU A 444 11.34 12.62 21.51
CA GLU A 444 12.48 12.13 22.29
C GLU A 444 12.29 10.64 22.57
N VAL A 445 13.34 9.87 22.28
CA VAL A 445 13.32 8.41 22.42
C VAL A 445 14.54 7.98 23.24
N PRO A 446 14.34 7.46 24.45
CA PRO A 446 15.42 6.84 25.21
C PRO A 446 15.83 5.53 24.53
N VAL A 447 17.12 5.33 24.33
CA VAL A 447 17.68 4.13 23.71
C VAL A 447 18.99 3.76 24.36
N THR A 448 19.21 2.48 24.61
CA THR A 448 20.51 1.93 25.01
C THR A 448 21.12 1.20 23.83
N VAL A 449 22.37 1.50 23.51
CA VAL A 449 23.10 0.86 22.42
C VAL A 449 24.38 0.25 22.97
N ALA A 450 24.53 -1.07 22.83
CA ALA A 450 25.73 -1.77 23.30
C ALA A 450 26.93 -1.56 22.38
N ALA A 451 28.14 -1.69 22.91
CA ALA A 451 29.35 -1.61 22.10
C ALA A 451 29.34 -2.68 20.98
N GLY A 452 29.55 -2.26 19.74
CA GLY A 452 29.53 -3.15 18.57
C GLY A 452 28.12 -3.53 18.08
N GLU A 453 27.07 -2.94 18.65
CA GLU A 453 25.68 -3.17 18.24
C GLU A 453 25.33 -2.29 17.03
N THR A 454 24.50 -2.83 16.15
CA THR A 454 23.66 -2.05 15.24
C THR A 454 22.23 -2.16 15.73
N ARG A 455 21.65 -1.05 16.19
CA ARG A 455 20.27 -1.01 16.73
C ARG A 455 19.30 -0.39 15.73
N LEU A 456 18.23 -1.10 15.46
CA LEU A 456 17.09 -0.59 14.68
C LEU A 456 16.18 0.27 15.59
N ILE A 457 15.76 1.40 15.04
CA ILE A 457 14.73 2.28 15.61
C ILE A 457 13.69 2.49 14.53
N TRP A 458 12.50 1.97 14.75
CA TRP A 458 11.36 2.16 13.87
C TRP A 458 10.44 3.19 14.49
N LEU A 459 10.15 4.25 13.74
CA LEU A 459 9.24 5.33 14.09
C LEU A 459 8.10 5.34 13.08
N ALA A 460 6.86 5.24 13.53
CA ALA A 460 5.69 5.41 12.67
C ALA A 460 4.85 6.60 13.16
N ASP A 461 4.57 7.54 12.25
CA ASP A 461 3.73 8.71 12.47
C ASP A 461 2.56 8.72 11.46
N PRO A 462 1.51 7.92 11.69
CA PRO A 462 0.34 7.87 10.82
C PRO A 462 -0.58 9.11 10.98
N GLY A 463 -0.21 10.06 11.84
CA GLY A 463 -1.07 11.15 12.31
C GLY A 463 -1.81 10.77 13.60
N GLY A 464 -2.03 11.75 14.49
CA GLY A 464 -2.75 11.57 15.74
C GLY A 464 -2.01 10.80 16.85
N PHE A 465 -1.06 9.94 16.52
CA PHE A 465 -0.19 9.23 17.47
C PHE A 465 1.14 8.85 16.81
N ARG A 466 2.11 8.44 17.61
CA ARG A 466 3.39 7.92 17.14
C ARG A 466 3.70 6.58 17.79
N CYS A 467 4.33 5.70 17.04
CA CYS A 467 4.83 4.43 17.54
C CYS A 467 6.35 4.39 17.42
N VAL A 468 6.99 3.84 18.43
CA VAL A 468 8.43 3.61 18.43
C VAL A 468 8.67 2.15 18.79
N ALA A 469 9.44 1.44 17.97
CA ALA A 469 9.97 0.14 18.35
C ALA A 469 11.47 0.10 18.11
N THR A 470 12.20 -0.55 18.98
CA THR A 470 13.66 -0.74 18.85
C THR A 470 14.02 -2.20 18.98
N ALA A 471 15.01 -2.64 18.22
CA ALA A 471 15.54 -4.00 18.28
C ALA A 471 17.00 -4.06 17.87
N PRO A 472 17.81 -4.96 18.44
CA PRO A 472 19.16 -5.21 17.96
C PRO A 472 19.12 -5.93 16.61
N LEU A 473 19.74 -5.35 15.56
CA LEU A 473 19.98 -6.01 14.28
C LEU A 473 21.18 -6.95 14.36
N SER A 474 22.24 -6.50 15.03
CA SER A 474 23.45 -7.28 15.30
C SER A 474 24.02 -6.95 16.67
N GLY A 475 24.91 -7.79 17.19
CA GLY A 475 25.47 -7.60 18.53
C GLY A 475 24.60 -8.16 19.64
N SER A 476 24.96 -7.83 20.90
CA SER A 476 24.34 -8.32 22.15
C SER A 476 23.62 -7.18 22.90
N GLY A 477 22.77 -6.44 22.21
CA GLY A 477 22.05 -5.32 22.79
C GLY A 477 20.84 -5.76 23.63
N GLU A 478 20.17 -4.78 24.26
CA GLU A 478 18.93 -4.98 25.01
C GLU A 478 17.83 -5.57 24.10
N PRO A 479 16.88 -6.35 24.69
CA PRO A 479 15.77 -6.91 23.94
C PRO A 479 14.93 -5.84 23.26
N PRO A 480 14.06 -6.21 22.30
CA PRO A 480 13.15 -5.27 21.65
C PRO A 480 12.24 -4.54 22.65
N VAL A 481 12.02 -3.26 22.39
CA VAL A 481 11.13 -2.39 23.18
C VAL A 481 10.13 -1.74 22.24
N TYR A 482 8.89 -1.61 22.70
CA TYR A 482 7.83 -0.90 21.98
C TYR A 482 7.18 0.16 22.88
N GLN A 483 6.89 1.33 22.30
CA GLN A 483 6.17 2.43 22.95
C GLN A 483 5.17 3.04 21.96
N ARG A 484 3.98 3.38 22.45
CA ARG A 484 2.99 4.15 21.72
C ARG A 484 2.78 5.48 22.44
N LEU A 485 2.90 6.56 21.70
CA LEU A 485 2.79 7.93 22.20
C LEU A 485 1.61 8.60 21.47
N LEU A 486 0.61 9.02 22.23
CA LEU A 486 -0.46 9.85 21.69
C LEU A 486 0.10 11.24 21.42
N SER A 487 -0.22 11.82 20.27
CA SER A 487 0.06 13.23 20.02
C SER A 487 -0.69 14.06 21.06
N GLN A 488 -0.02 14.96 21.74
CA GLN A 488 -0.72 15.94 22.56
C GLN A 488 -1.50 16.86 21.58
N PRO A 489 -2.75 17.19 21.92
CA PRO A 489 -3.60 18.05 21.08
C PRO A 489 -3.02 19.44 20.88
#